data_23286c6d66bc99634549c00b94a54f23
#
_entry.id   23286c6d66bc99634549c00b94a54f23
#
_cell.length_a   1.000
_cell.length_b   1.000
_cell.length_c   1.000
_cell.angle_alpha   90.00
_cell.angle_beta   90.00
_cell.angle_gamma   90.00
#
_symmetry.space_group_name_H-M   'P 1'
#
loop_
_entity.id
_entity.type
_entity.pdbx_description
1 polymer ?
#
loop_
_entity_poly.entity_id
_entity_poly.type
_entity_poly.pdbx_seq_one_letter_code
_entity_poly.pdbx_strand_id
1 'polypeptide(L)'
;MIDFNKSQCNLSGDLTIEKIPTIIDLIKKQKTDKKTIIDFSKVTSIDTSTLSLIFELQREAKKNQSHFTFKNLPKNLNSLAKLYGVEDLVSSLH
;
A
#
# COMPACT_ATOMS: atom_id res chain seq x y z
N MET A 1 -7.40 -2.77 -9.17
CA MET A 1 -7.53 -1.41 -9.69
C MET A 1 -7.52 -0.41 -8.54
N ILE A 2 -7.54 0.86 -8.82
CA ILE A 2 -7.40 1.88 -7.78
C ILE A 2 -8.52 2.91 -7.91
N ASP A 3 -9.09 3.31 -6.77
CA ASP A 3 -10.17 4.28 -6.72
C ASP A 3 -9.85 5.29 -5.62
N PHE A 4 -9.91 6.58 -5.96
CA PHE A 4 -9.62 7.66 -5.03
C PHE A 4 -10.90 8.35 -4.58
N ASN A 5 -10.97 8.65 -3.28
CA ASN A 5 -12.06 9.40 -2.70
C ASN A 5 -11.48 10.30 -1.61
N LYS A 6 -11.38 11.60 -1.89
CA LYS A 6 -10.80 12.62 -1.00
C LYS A 6 -9.51 12.17 -0.30
N SER A 7 -9.64 11.66 0.93
CA SER A 7 -8.49 11.23 1.74
C SER A 7 -8.34 9.71 1.80
N GLN A 8 -9.04 8.97 0.93
CA GLN A 8 -8.99 7.52 0.92
C GLN A 8 -8.68 6.99 -0.46
N CYS A 9 -7.78 6.00 -0.51
CA CYS A 9 -7.41 5.29 -1.72
C CYS A 9 -7.81 3.83 -1.54
N ASN A 10 -8.70 3.34 -2.40
CA ASN A 10 -9.19 1.98 -2.34
C ASN A 10 -8.52 1.15 -3.44
N LEU A 11 -7.76 0.15 -3.04
CA LEU A 11 -7.14 -0.78 -3.97
C LEU A 11 -8.03 -2.01 -4.14
N SER A 12 -8.06 -2.57 -5.34
CA SER A 12 -8.88 -3.75 -5.62
C SER A 12 -8.20 -4.64 -6.66
N GLY A 13 -8.60 -5.91 -6.66
CA GLY A 13 -8.09 -6.90 -7.60
C GLY A 13 -6.71 -7.40 -7.22
N ASP A 14 -5.96 -7.86 -8.21
CA ASP A 14 -4.63 -8.43 -8.01
C ASP A 14 -3.59 -7.32 -7.83
N LEU A 15 -2.81 -7.38 -6.77
CA LEU A 15 -1.67 -6.50 -6.58
C LEU A 15 -0.38 -7.27 -6.88
N THR A 16 -0.18 -7.57 -8.15
CA THR A 16 0.99 -8.30 -8.62
C THR A 16 2.00 -7.37 -9.25
N ILE A 17 3.21 -7.86 -9.46
CA ILE A 17 4.35 -7.05 -9.90
C ILE A 17 4.05 -6.21 -11.14
N GLU A 18 3.22 -6.73 -12.05
CA GLU A 18 2.90 -6.03 -13.28
C GLU A 18 2.11 -4.75 -13.07
N LYS A 19 1.31 -4.70 -12.01
CA LYS A 19 0.41 -3.57 -11.73
C LYS A 19 0.99 -2.56 -10.76
N ILE A 20 2.00 -2.94 -10.00
CA ILE A 20 2.54 -2.09 -8.93
C ILE A 20 3.07 -0.75 -9.44
N PRO A 21 3.88 -0.70 -10.52
CA PRO A 21 4.38 0.60 -11.00
C PRO A 21 3.27 1.57 -11.38
N THR A 22 2.21 1.08 -12.01
CA THR A 22 1.06 1.90 -12.39
C THR A 22 0.35 2.45 -11.15
N ILE A 23 0.17 1.60 -10.14
CA ILE A 23 -0.48 2.00 -8.89
C ILE A 23 0.33 3.08 -8.18
N ILE A 24 1.64 2.92 -8.10
CA ILE A 24 2.53 3.91 -7.48
C ILE A 24 2.42 5.23 -8.22
N ASP A 25 2.47 5.22 -9.54
CA ASP A 25 2.37 6.45 -10.33
C ASP A 25 1.04 7.16 -10.12
N LEU A 26 -0.06 6.42 -10.08
CA LEU A 26 -1.38 6.99 -9.85
C LEU A 26 -1.46 7.65 -8.48
N ILE A 27 -0.93 7.00 -7.45
CA ILE A 27 -0.94 7.56 -6.10
C ILE A 27 -0.08 8.81 -6.02
N LYS A 28 1.10 8.80 -6.65
CA LYS A 28 2.00 9.95 -6.64
C LYS A 28 1.42 11.16 -7.36
N LYS A 29 0.62 10.94 -8.39
CA LYS A 29 0.00 12.02 -9.17
C LYS A 29 -1.18 12.65 -8.46
N GLN A 30 -1.80 11.96 -7.53
CA GLN A 30 -2.92 12.50 -6.77
C GLN A 30 -2.40 13.48 -5.72
N LYS A 31 -3.06 14.62 -5.63
CA LYS A 31 -2.85 15.53 -4.51
C LYS A 31 -3.61 14.96 -3.33
N THR A 32 -2.92 14.17 -2.54
CA THR A 32 -3.52 13.57 -1.37
C THR A 32 -3.42 14.53 -0.18
N ASP A 33 -4.35 14.41 0.75
CA ASP A 33 -4.26 15.12 2.02
C ASP A 33 -3.04 14.63 2.80
N LYS A 34 -2.63 15.39 3.81
CA LYS A 34 -1.51 14.99 4.65
C LYS A 34 -1.73 13.64 5.32
N LYS A 35 -3.00 13.25 5.53
CA LYS A 35 -3.37 11.95 6.06
C LYS A 35 -4.24 11.24 5.04
N THR A 36 -3.76 10.14 4.50
CA THR A 36 -4.46 9.37 3.48
C THR A 36 -4.58 7.92 3.93
N ILE A 37 -5.76 7.35 3.75
CA ILE A 37 -6.02 5.95 4.08
C ILE A 37 -5.88 5.12 2.81
N ILE A 38 -5.08 4.06 2.87
CA ILE A 38 -4.94 3.09 1.79
C ILE A 38 -5.66 1.82 2.23
N ASP A 39 -6.74 1.48 1.56
CA ASP A 39 -7.62 0.38 1.94
C ASP A 39 -7.41 -0.81 0.99
N PHE A 40 -7.11 -1.97 1.57
CA PHE A 40 -6.84 -3.21 0.84
C PHE A 40 -8.02 -4.19 0.88
N SER A 41 -9.19 -3.78 1.38
CA SER A 41 -10.31 -4.70 1.62
C SER A 41 -10.80 -5.41 0.36
N LYS A 42 -10.62 -4.81 -0.82
CA LYS A 42 -11.06 -5.37 -2.09
C LYS A 42 -9.93 -6.01 -2.89
N VAL A 43 -8.76 -6.12 -2.29
CA VAL A 43 -7.62 -6.78 -2.93
C VAL A 43 -7.84 -8.29 -2.87
N THR A 44 -7.72 -8.97 -4.02
CA THR A 44 -8.01 -10.39 -4.13
C THR A 44 -6.76 -11.27 -4.05
N SER A 45 -5.62 -10.76 -4.51
CA SER A 45 -4.37 -11.50 -4.39
C SER A 45 -3.19 -10.56 -4.30
N ILE A 46 -2.12 -11.01 -3.67
CA ILE A 46 -0.88 -10.27 -3.52
C ILE A 46 0.30 -11.18 -3.81
N ASP A 47 1.44 -10.56 -4.13
CA ASP A 47 2.74 -11.24 -4.17
C ASP A 47 3.76 -10.38 -3.41
N THR A 48 5.04 -10.74 -3.51
CA THR A 48 6.09 -10.04 -2.78
C THR A 48 6.23 -8.58 -3.21
N SER A 49 5.80 -8.23 -4.42
CA SER A 49 5.85 -6.85 -4.89
C SER A 49 4.89 -5.94 -4.11
N THR A 50 3.90 -6.51 -3.45
CA THR A 50 3.00 -5.73 -2.58
C THR A 50 3.77 -5.14 -1.39
N LEU A 51 4.77 -5.85 -0.87
CA LEU A 51 5.65 -5.30 0.17
C LEU A 51 6.41 -4.09 -0.36
N SER A 52 6.92 -4.18 -1.59
CA SER A 52 7.62 -3.07 -2.24
C SER A 52 6.70 -1.86 -2.41
N LEU A 53 5.45 -2.10 -2.78
CA LEU A 53 4.45 -1.03 -2.89
C LEU A 53 4.29 -0.31 -1.56
N ILE A 54 4.10 -1.04 -0.48
CA ILE A 54 3.89 -0.47 0.85
C ILE A 54 5.10 0.37 1.27
N PHE A 55 6.31 -0.17 1.09
CA PHE A 55 7.53 0.53 1.48
C PHE A 55 7.75 1.78 0.63
N GLU A 56 7.44 1.71 -0.66
CA GLU A 56 7.55 2.87 -1.55
C GLU A 56 6.56 3.98 -1.13
N LEU A 57 5.34 3.61 -0.78
CA LEU A 57 4.35 4.57 -0.30
C LEU A 57 4.78 5.21 1.03
N GLN A 58 5.35 4.45 1.93
CA GLN A 58 5.88 4.99 3.19
C GLN A 58 7.02 5.97 2.92
N ARG A 59 7.90 5.64 2.00
CA ARG A 59 9.00 6.52 1.60
C ARG A 59 8.48 7.82 1.02
N GLU A 60 7.48 7.74 0.14
CA GLU A 60 6.88 8.91 -0.48
C GLU A 60 6.20 9.80 0.56
N ALA A 61 5.50 9.20 1.51
CA ALA A 61 4.84 9.93 2.59
C ALA A 61 5.86 10.69 3.43
N LYS A 62 6.96 10.04 3.79
CA LYS A 62 8.01 10.66 4.57
C LYS A 62 8.64 11.84 3.82
N LYS A 63 8.87 11.66 2.52
CA LYS A 63 9.45 12.69 1.66
C LYS A 63 8.56 13.93 1.59
N ASN A 64 7.25 13.74 1.58
CA ASN A 64 6.26 14.81 1.43
C ASN A 64 5.69 15.27 2.77
N GLN A 65 6.24 14.80 3.88
CA GLN A 65 5.74 15.12 5.22
C GLN A 65 4.26 14.80 5.38
N SER A 66 3.83 13.69 4.76
CA SER A 66 2.47 13.18 4.82
C SER A 66 2.46 11.85 5.56
N HIS A 67 1.26 11.29 5.73
CA HIS A 67 1.10 10.04 6.47
C HIS A 67 0.07 9.17 5.76
N PHE A 68 0.48 7.93 5.43
CA PHE A 68 -0.45 6.93 4.92
C PHE A 68 -0.81 5.96 6.04
N THR A 69 -2.11 5.70 6.20
CA THR A 69 -2.62 4.69 7.11
C THR A 69 -3.12 3.52 6.25
N PHE A 70 -2.62 2.33 6.54
CA PHE A 70 -2.99 1.13 5.78
C PHE A 70 -4.09 0.39 6.53
N LYS A 71 -5.21 0.13 5.85
CA LYS A 71 -6.35 -0.57 6.43
C LYS A 71 -6.64 -1.86 5.69
N ASN A 72 -7.12 -2.85 6.44
CA ASN A 72 -7.58 -4.13 5.90
C ASN A 72 -6.49 -4.84 5.09
N LEU A 73 -5.29 -4.86 5.65
CA LEU A 73 -4.16 -5.55 5.03
C LEU A 73 -4.49 -7.02 4.82
N PRO A 74 -4.11 -7.61 3.66
CA PRO A 74 -4.38 -9.02 3.41
C PRO A 74 -3.73 -9.91 4.46
N LYS A 75 -4.40 -11.01 4.79
CA LYS A 75 -3.94 -11.92 5.84
C LYS A 75 -2.57 -12.53 5.53
N ASN A 76 -2.33 -12.87 4.26
CA ASN A 76 -1.07 -13.47 3.87
C ASN A 76 0.08 -12.47 3.75
N LEU A 77 -0.17 -11.18 3.94
CA LEU A 77 0.89 -10.19 3.94
C LEU A 77 1.89 -10.44 5.06
N ASN A 78 1.41 -10.80 6.25
CA ASN A 78 2.27 -11.11 7.37
C ASN A 78 3.16 -12.33 7.09
N SER A 79 2.61 -13.34 6.41
CA SER A 79 3.38 -14.53 6.02
C SER A 79 4.50 -14.18 5.04
N LEU A 80 4.19 -13.33 4.06
CA LEU A 80 5.19 -12.87 3.11
C LEU A 80 6.27 -12.04 3.81
N ALA A 81 5.87 -11.15 4.71
CA ALA A 81 6.82 -10.33 5.46
C ALA A 81 7.76 -11.17 6.31
N LYS A 82 7.24 -12.21 6.93
CA LYS A 82 8.04 -13.14 7.74
C LYS A 82 9.06 -13.87 6.87
N LEU A 83 8.64 -14.32 5.70
CA LEU A 83 9.52 -15.01 4.76
C LEU A 83 10.70 -14.16 4.33
N TYR A 84 10.50 -12.85 4.21
CA TYR A 84 11.54 -11.92 3.77
C TYR A 84 12.18 -11.14 4.92
N GLY A 85 11.85 -11.51 6.17
CA GLY A 85 12.48 -10.89 7.32
C GLY A 85 12.09 -9.45 7.59
N VAL A 86 10.92 -9.03 7.13
CA VAL A 86 10.45 -7.65 7.29
C VAL A 86 9.16 -7.54 8.10
N GLU A 87 8.86 -8.55 8.91
CA GLU A 87 7.60 -8.57 9.66
C GLU A 87 7.47 -7.41 10.66
N ASP A 88 8.57 -6.93 11.21
CA ASP A 88 8.54 -5.76 12.11
C ASP A 88 8.05 -4.51 11.38
N LEU A 89 8.44 -4.34 10.12
CA LEU A 89 8.01 -3.21 9.33
C LEU A 89 6.52 -3.28 9.01
N VAL A 90 6.01 -4.49 8.75
CA VAL A 90 4.59 -4.68 8.47
C VAL A 90 3.76 -4.50 9.73
N SER A 91 4.19 -5.04 10.87
CA SER A 91 3.45 -4.93 12.11
C SER A 91 3.34 -3.48 12.58
N SER A 92 4.26 -2.63 12.21
CA SER A 92 4.20 -1.20 12.56
C SER A 92 3.14 -0.43 11.77
N LEU A 93 2.53 -1.06 10.75
CA LEU A 93 1.50 -0.42 9.93
C LEU A 93 0.10 -0.46 10.57
N HIS A 94 -0.08 -1.24 11.58
CA HIS A 94 -1.39 -1.44 12.23
C HIS A 94 -1.68 -0.42 13.31
#